data_a7c28c389e050e95f81167c26c2bdea0
#
_entry.id   a7c28c389e050e95f81167c26c2bdea0
#
_cell.length_a   1.000
_cell.length_b   1.000
_cell.length_c   1.000
_cell.angle_alpha   90.00
_cell.angle_beta   90.00
_cell.angle_gamma   90.00
#
_symmetry.space_group_name_H-M   'P 1'
#
loop_
_entity.id
_entity.type
_entity.pdbx_description
1 polymer ?
#
loop_
_entity_poly.entity_id
_entity_poly.type
_entity_poly.pdbx_seq_one_letter_code
_entity_poly.pdbx_strand_id
1 'polypeptide(L)'
;RQIINNFNRLTTLRLLTETLTACGYTNIYILDNASTYPPLLEYYKTCPFTVFHLNQNLGFKALWKSPLKKRFCNDYYIYTDSDVIPSDYCPKDFIDYFFKELKKHPFARKIGFSLRIDNIPDSYIHKEEVINLEKQYYLKPAEGGLYRAPIDTTFALYRPRVGLSRSRSVEAYRTAY
;
A
#
# COMPACT_ATOMS: atom_id res chain seq x y z
N ARG A 1 -5.39 7.07 -8.50
CA ARG A 1 -6.25 6.91 -7.29
C ARG A 1 -5.44 6.16 -6.25
N GLN A 2 -5.25 6.75 -5.07
CA GLN A 2 -4.56 6.15 -3.94
C GLN A 2 -5.61 5.83 -2.86
N ILE A 3 -5.81 4.56 -2.55
CA ILE A 3 -6.77 4.09 -1.55
C ILE A 3 -6.00 3.59 -0.34
N ILE A 4 -6.19 4.26 0.79
CA ILE A 4 -5.52 3.97 2.05
C ILE A 4 -6.52 3.27 2.98
N ASN A 5 -6.23 2.02 3.32
CA ASN A 5 -6.99 1.28 4.32
C ASN A 5 -6.53 1.70 5.73
N ASN A 6 -7.44 2.19 6.54
CA ASN A 6 -7.13 2.67 7.88
C ASN A 6 -8.05 2.09 8.95
N PHE A 7 -7.47 1.71 10.08
CA PHE A 7 -8.20 1.31 11.28
C PHE A 7 -7.49 1.83 12.53
N ASN A 8 -8.13 2.78 13.23
CA ASN A 8 -7.66 3.35 14.49
C ASN A 8 -6.23 3.94 14.49
N ARG A 9 -5.69 4.34 13.33
CA ARG A 9 -4.36 4.92 13.20
C ARG A 9 -4.45 6.35 12.69
N LEU A 10 -4.08 7.32 13.50
CA LEU A 10 -4.06 8.75 13.13
C LEU A 10 -2.67 9.19 12.67
N THR A 11 -1.64 8.91 13.46
CA THR A 11 -0.29 9.44 13.23
C THR A 11 0.29 8.97 11.91
N THR A 12 0.27 7.67 11.66
CA THR A 12 0.80 7.10 10.41
C THR A 12 -0.05 7.47 9.20
N LEU A 13 -1.38 7.54 9.34
CA LEU A 13 -2.27 8.01 8.27
C LEU A 13 -1.92 9.45 7.86
N ARG A 14 -1.74 10.35 8.83
CA ARG A 14 -1.36 11.74 8.55
C ARG A 14 -0.01 11.81 7.84
N LEU A 15 0.99 11.12 8.37
CA LEU A 15 2.31 11.10 7.77
C LEU A 15 2.27 10.56 6.32
N LEU A 16 1.55 9.48 6.07
CA LEU A 16 1.39 8.94 4.72
C LEU A 16 0.70 9.94 3.77
N THR A 17 -0.40 10.56 4.20
CA THR A 17 -1.13 11.51 3.36
C THR A 17 -0.32 12.79 3.10
N GLU A 18 0.42 13.28 4.09
CA GLU A 18 1.34 14.42 3.97
C GLU A 18 2.48 14.08 2.98
N THR A 19 3.10 12.90 3.11
CA THR A 19 4.14 12.43 2.19
C THR A 19 3.63 12.34 0.75
N LEU A 20 2.47 11.73 0.53
CA LEU A 20 1.87 11.61 -0.80
C LEU A 20 1.55 12.99 -1.40
N THR A 21 1.00 13.89 -0.61
CA THR A 21 0.68 15.25 -1.04
C THR A 21 1.94 16.04 -1.40
N ALA A 22 3.01 15.91 -0.62
CA ALA A 22 4.31 16.51 -0.90
C ALA A 22 4.97 15.98 -2.19
N CYS A 23 4.62 14.74 -2.59
CA CYS A 23 4.99 14.18 -3.88
C CYS A 23 4.08 14.62 -5.04
N GLY A 24 3.05 15.44 -4.78
CA GLY A 24 2.10 15.92 -5.79
C GLY A 24 0.90 14.99 -6.03
N TYR A 25 0.74 13.94 -5.23
CA TYR A 25 -0.40 13.02 -5.35
C TYR A 25 -1.59 13.53 -4.52
N THR A 26 -2.65 13.96 -5.21
CA THR A 26 -3.83 14.57 -4.58
C THR A 26 -5.10 13.73 -4.65
N ASN A 27 -5.10 12.67 -5.47
CA ASN A 27 -6.26 11.80 -5.67
C ASN A 27 -6.31 10.67 -4.62
N ILE A 28 -6.34 11.08 -3.34
CA ILE A 28 -6.25 10.23 -2.15
C ILE A 28 -7.65 9.96 -1.60
N TYR A 29 -7.91 8.70 -1.28
CA TYR A 29 -9.13 8.22 -0.65
C TYR A 29 -8.77 7.42 0.60
N ILE A 30 -9.46 7.69 1.69
CA ILE A 30 -9.31 6.94 2.95
C ILE A 30 -10.49 5.97 3.07
N LEU A 31 -10.17 4.71 3.26
CA LEU A 31 -11.14 3.66 3.57
C LEU A 31 -11.08 3.40 5.07
N ASP A 32 -11.98 4.03 5.80
CA ASP A 32 -12.09 3.85 7.24
C ASP A 32 -12.76 2.53 7.57
N ASN A 33 -12.01 1.64 8.16
CA ASN A 33 -12.39 0.25 8.41
C ASN A 33 -13.12 0.10 9.78
N ALA A 34 -14.15 0.95 10.02
CA ALA A 34 -14.93 1.06 11.24
C ALA A 34 -14.09 1.47 12.46
N SER A 35 -13.32 2.53 12.34
CA SER A 35 -12.53 3.08 13.44
C SER A 35 -13.39 3.64 14.56
N THR A 36 -12.87 3.53 15.79
CA THR A 36 -13.52 4.03 17.01
C THR A 36 -12.66 5.03 17.79
N TYR A 37 -11.43 5.29 17.34
CA TYR A 37 -10.47 6.18 17.99
C TYR A 37 -10.90 7.64 17.84
N PRO A 38 -11.32 8.35 18.94
CA PRO A 38 -11.93 9.66 18.84
C PRO A 38 -11.07 10.73 18.15
N PRO A 39 -9.73 10.82 18.38
CA PRO A 39 -8.91 11.80 17.67
C PRO A 39 -8.87 11.58 16.15
N LEU A 40 -8.95 10.33 15.68
CA LEU A 40 -9.02 10.01 14.26
C LEU A 40 -10.37 10.42 13.67
N LEU A 41 -11.46 10.15 14.38
CA LEU A 41 -12.80 10.53 13.93
C LEU A 41 -12.95 12.06 13.83
N GLU A 42 -12.32 12.81 14.74
CA GLU A 42 -12.27 14.26 14.66
C GLU A 42 -11.44 14.74 13.46
N TYR A 43 -10.28 14.14 13.20
CA TYR A 43 -9.47 14.43 12.03
C TYR A 43 -10.25 14.22 10.73
N TYR A 44 -11.06 13.17 10.62
CA TYR A 44 -11.86 12.90 9.42
C TYR A 44 -12.86 14.02 9.08
N LYS A 45 -13.32 14.80 10.06
CA LYS A 45 -14.26 15.91 9.83
C LYS A 45 -13.61 17.08 9.09
N THR A 46 -12.29 17.22 9.19
CA THR A 46 -11.56 18.39 8.68
C THR A 46 -10.51 18.04 7.64
N CYS A 47 -10.19 16.76 7.43
CA CYS A 47 -9.18 16.35 6.46
C CYS A 47 -9.65 16.65 5.02
N PRO A 48 -8.74 17.01 4.11
CA PRO A 48 -9.09 17.37 2.74
C PRO A 48 -9.41 16.17 1.83
N PHE A 49 -9.39 14.96 2.38
CA PHE A 49 -9.54 13.73 1.62
C PHE A 49 -10.96 13.17 1.72
N THR A 50 -11.40 12.44 0.69
CA THR A 50 -12.66 11.72 0.77
C THR A 50 -12.51 10.48 1.64
N VAL A 51 -13.28 10.41 2.73
CA VAL A 51 -13.31 9.27 3.65
C VAL A 51 -14.55 8.42 3.39
N PHE A 52 -14.36 7.12 3.21
CA PHE A 52 -15.42 6.12 3.11
C PHE A 52 -15.49 5.31 4.39
N HIS A 53 -16.53 5.55 5.17
CA HIS A 53 -16.73 4.81 6.42
C HIS A 53 -17.40 3.48 6.15
N LEU A 54 -16.76 2.39 6.58
CA LEU A 54 -17.34 1.05 6.57
C LEU A 54 -18.09 0.79 7.88
N ASN A 55 -19.17 0.00 7.81
CA ASN A 55 -19.96 -0.33 9.00
C ASN A 55 -19.31 -1.38 9.90
N GLN A 56 -18.26 -2.05 9.41
CA GLN A 56 -17.53 -3.09 10.14
C GLN A 56 -16.09 -3.17 9.67
N ASN A 57 -15.21 -3.67 10.52
CA ASN A 57 -13.83 -3.93 10.16
C ASN A 57 -13.74 -5.18 9.26
N LEU A 58 -13.41 -4.97 8.00
CA LEU A 58 -13.22 -6.02 6.97
C LEU A 58 -11.75 -6.48 6.85
N GLY A 59 -10.86 -5.94 7.71
CA GLY A 59 -9.43 -6.23 7.73
C GLY A 59 -8.70 -5.66 6.50
N PHE A 60 -7.53 -6.21 6.21
CA PHE A 60 -6.68 -5.76 5.11
C PHE A 60 -7.32 -5.94 3.71
N LYS A 61 -8.40 -6.68 3.59
CA LYS A 61 -9.16 -6.89 2.34
C LYS A 61 -10.35 -5.93 2.19
N ALA A 62 -10.43 -4.87 2.97
CA ALA A 62 -11.59 -3.99 3.07
C ALA A 62 -12.08 -3.50 1.70
N LEU A 63 -11.20 -3.03 0.82
CA LEU A 63 -11.57 -2.58 -0.53
C LEU A 63 -12.31 -3.67 -1.33
N TRP A 64 -11.77 -4.88 -1.36
CA TRP A 64 -12.30 -5.96 -2.20
C TRP A 64 -13.52 -6.65 -1.62
N LYS A 65 -13.73 -6.54 -0.31
CA LYS A 65 -14.91 -7.05 0.40
C LYS A 65 -16.06 -6.05 0.46
N SER A 66 -15.80 -4.78 0.14
CA SER A 66 -16.81 -3.71 0.15
C SER A 66 -17.35 -3.42 -1.25
N PRO A 67 -18.50 -2.72 -1.37
CA PRO A 67 -19.03 -2.23 -2.64
C PRO A 67 -18.05 -1.30 -3.39
N LEU A 68 -17.09 -0.70 -2.70
CA LEU A 68 -16.10 0.21 -3.26
C LEU A 68 -15.18 -0.46 -4.28
N LYS A 69 -15.07 -1.78 -4.27
CA LYS A 69 -14.41 -2.55 -5.32
C LYS A 69 -14.90 -2.15 -6.72
N LYS A 70 -16.21 -2.02 -6.90
CA LYS A 70 -16.81 -1.62 -8.19
C LYS A 70 -16.42 -0.21 -8.62
N ARG A 71 -16.23 0.69 -7.66
CA ARG A 71 -15.84 2.09 -7.90
C ARG A 71 -14.36 2.24 -8.27
N PHE A 72 -13.47 1.51 -7.60
CA PHE A 72 -12.04 1.75 -7.68
C PHE A 72 -11.26 0.76 -8.54
N CYS A 73 -11.67 -0.50 -8.61
CA CYS A 73 -10.88 -1.55 -9.24
C CYS A 73 -11.09 -1.71 -10.76
N ASN A 74 -11.89 -0.85 -11.41
CA ASN A 74 -12.11 -0.93 -12.87
C ASN A 74 -11.00 -0.27 -13.69
N ASP A 75 -10.11 0.47 -13.06
CA ASP A 75 -8.96 1.13 -13.65
C ASP A 75 -7.73 0.81 -12.79
N TYR A 76 -6.55 1.36 -13.14
CA TYR A 76 -5.35 1.29 -12.30
C TYR A 76 -5.60 2.00 -10.97
N TYR A 77 -5.21 1.38 -9.88
CA TYR A 77 -5.36 1.93 -8.54
C TYR A 77 -4.20 1.52 -7.63
N ILE A 78 -3.90 2.37 -6.69
CA ILE A 78 -3.01 2.07 -5.57
C ILE A 78 -3.85 1.63 -4.37
N TYR A 79 -3.39 0.60 -3.69
CA TYR A 79 -3.91 0.20 -2.40
C TYR A 79 -2.78 -0.01 -1.42
N THR A 80 -2.97 0.48 -0.21
CA THR A 80 -1.98 0.42 0.87
C THR A 80 -2.65 0.42 2.24
N ASP A 81 -1.98 -0.13 3.23
CA ASP A 81 -2.29 0.14 4.63
C ASP A 81 -1.72 1.50 5.06
N SER A 82 -2.30 2.10 6.09
CA SER A 82 -1.98 3.48 6.52
C SER A 82 -0.64 3.64 7.23
N ASP A 83 0.08 2.55 7.47
CA ASP A 83 1.39 2.51 8.12
C ASP A 83 2.56 2.20 7.16
N VAL A 84 2.29 2.11 5.87
CA VAL A 84 3.32 1.92 4.83
C VAL A 84 3.66 3.27 4.20
N ILE A 85 4.72 3.88 4.67
CA ILE A 85 5.12 5.23 4.29
C ILE A 85 6.35 5.14 3.37
N PRO A 86 6.33 5.79 2.18
CA PRO A 86 7.52 5.90 1.34
C PRO A 86 8.68 6.53 2.11
N SER A 87 9.88 5.99 1.94
CA SER A 87 11.08 6.54 2.59
C SER A 87 11.47 7.89 1.98
N ASP A 88 12.25 8.69 2.73
CA ASP A 88 12.74 10.00 2.27
C ASP A 88 13.64 9.91 1.02
N TYR A 89 14.23 8.74 0.76
CA TYR A 89 15.02 8.46 -0.45
C TYR A 89 14.17 8.06 -1.66
N CYS A 90 12.87 7.85 -1.47
CA CYS A 90 11.98 7.44 -2.55
C CYS A 90 11.80 8.61 -3.54
N PRO A 91 12.05 8.41 -4.85
CA PRO A 91 11.77 9.44 -5.85
C PRO A 91 10.30 9.87 -5.81
N LYS A 92 10.04 11.16 -6.00
CA LYS A 92 8.66 11.70 -5.92
C LYS A 92 7.72 11.14 -6.99
N ASP A 93 8.27 10.64 -8.09
CA ASP A 93 7.54 10.09 -9.24
C ASP A 93 7.39 8.55 -9.17
N PHE A 94 7.48 7.96 -7.98
CA PHE A 94 7.48 6.51 -7.80
C PHE A 94 6.22 5.81 -8.34
N ILE A 95 5.06 6.48 -8.36
CA ILE A 95 3.84 5.91 -8.95
C ILE A 95 3.97 5.83 -10.47
N ASP A 96 4.57 6.82 -11.11
CA ASP A 96 4.84 6.80 -12.55
C ASP A 96 5.88 5.72 -12.91
N TYR A 97 6.87 5.54 -12.04
CA TYR A 97 7.82 4.43 -12.13
C TYR A 97 7.09 3.08 -12.06
N PHE A 98 6.23 2.86 -11.07
CA PHE A 98 5.42 1.64 -10.99
C PHE A 98 4.59 1.40 -12.24
N PHE A 99 3.99 2.46 -12.79
CA PHE A 99 3.18 2.35 -13.98
C PHE A 99 4.01 1.97 -15.22
N LYS A 100 5.18 2.57 -15.40
CA LYS A 100 6.13 2.24 -16.47
C LYS A 100 6.59 0.78 -16.37
N GLU A 101 7.02 0.36 -15.19
CA GLU A 101 7.48 -1.01 -14.95
C GLU A 101 6.34 -2.03 -15.09
N LEU A 102 5.14 -1.71 -14.61
CA LEU A 102 3.99 -2.59 -14.78
C LEU A 102 3.66 -2.82 -16.27
N LYS A 103 3.86 -1.82 -17.14
CA LYS A 103 3.70 -1.97 -18.59
C LYS A 103 4.75 -2.90 -19.21
N LYS A 104 6.00 -2.86 -18.76
CA LYS A 104 7.08 -3.75 -19.22
C LYS A 104 6.86 -5.21 -18.82
N HIS A 105 6.14 -5.44 -17.72
CA HIS A 105 5.85 -6.77 -17.19
C HIS A 105 4.37 -7.16 -17.40
N PRO A 106 3.96 -7.59 -18.61
CA PRO A 106 2.55 -7.78 -18.98
C PRO A 106 1.81 -8.81 -18.11
N PHE A 107 2.53 -9.80 -17.58
CA PHE A 107 1.96 -10.81 -16.68
C PHE A 107 1.89 -10.36 -15.22
N ALA A 108 2.61 -9.30 -14.84
CA ALA A 108 2.54 -8.75 -13.50
C ALA A 108 1.14 -8.19 -13.21
N ARG A 109 0.59 -8.56 -12.10
CA ARG A 109 -0.73 -8.09 -11.64
C ARG A 109 -0.62 -6.80 -10.84
N LYS A 110 0.51 -6.60 -10.18
CA LYS A 110 0.81 -5.40 -9.39
C LYS A 110 2.33 -5.22 -9.24
N ILE A 111 2.71 -3.98 -8.98
CA ILE A 111 4.08 -3.57 -8.60
C ILE A 111 3.96 -2.65 -7.38
N GLY A 112 4.87 -2.77 -6.44
CA GLY A 112 4.86 -1.94 -5.25
C GLY A 112 6.16 -1.95 -4.47
N PHE A 113 6.13 -1.34 -3.30
CA PHE A 113 7.29 -1.26 -2.43
C PHE A 113 7.62 -2.60 -1.77
N SER A 114 8.91 -2.80 -1.54
CA SER A 114 9.39 -3.68 -0.48
C SER A 114 9.35 -2.96 0.87
N LEU A 115 9.37 -3.73 1.95
CA LEU A 115 9.55 -3.18 3.28
C LEU A 115 11.04 -3.13 3.63
N ARG A 116 11.48 -2.03 4.20
CA ARG A 116 12.83 -1.90 4.74
C ARG A 116 13.02 -2.82 5.94
N ILE A 117 14.15 -3.49 6.00
CA ILE A 117 14.52 -4.41 7.09
C ILE A 117 15.75 -3.95 7.88
N ASP A 118 16.38 -2.89 7.44
CA ASP A 118 17.60 -2.32 8.02
C ASP A 118 17.33 -1.31 9.14
N ASN A 119 16.08 -0.85 9.29
CA ASN A 119 15.67 0.15 10.26
C ASN A 119 14.70 -0.37 11.34
N ILE A 120 14.55 -1.69 11.46
CA ILE A 120 13.69 -2.29 12.48
C ILE A 120 14.38 -2.14 13.84
N PRO A 121 13.72 -1.50 14.84
CA PRO A 121 14.30 -1.29 16.16
C PRO A 121 14.70 -2.60 16.85
N ASP A 122 15.82 -2.60 17.59
CA ASP A 122 16.28 -3.76 18.35
C ASP A 122 15.28 -4.19 19.45
N SER A 123 14.48 -3.25 19.91
CA SER A 123 13.42 -3.49 20.90
C SER A 123 12.21 -4.24 20.35
N TYR A 124 12.12 -4.43 19.01
CA TYR A 124 10.98 -5.12 18.42
C TYR A 124 11.13 -6.64 18.55
N ILE A 125 10.27 -7.24 19.31
CA ILE A 125 10.33 -8.66 19.72
C ILE A 125 10.37 -9.64 18.51
N HIS A 126 9.71 -9.29 17.40
CA HIS A 126 9.64 -10.13 16.19
C HIS A 126 10.62 -9.69 15.10
N LYS A 127 11.66 -8.91 15.44
CA LYS A 127 12.61 -8.36 14.47
C LYS A 127 13.23 -9.43 13.58
N GLU A 128 13.76 -10.49 14.17
CA GLU A 128 14.41 -11.58 13.43
C GLU A 128 13.45 -12.31 12.50
N GLU A 129 12.22 -12.55 12.94
CA GLU A 129 11.18 -13.22 12.14
C GLU A 129 10.82 -12.38 10.91
N VAL A 130 10.63 -11.06 11.10
CA VAL A 130 10.32 -10.13 10.00
C VAL A 130 11.48 -10.02 9.02
N ILE A 131 12.72 -9.89 9.52
CA ILE A 131 13.92 -9.85 8.66
C ILE A 131 14.02 -11.13 7.83
N ASN A 132 13.85 -12.30 8.44
CA ASN A 132 13.95 -13.58 7.75
C ASN A 132 12.82 -13.77 6.73
N LEU A 133 11.62 -13.28 7.03
CA LEU A 133 10.48 -13.29 6.10
C LEU A 133 10.74 -12.36 4.90
N GLU A 134 11.16 -11.14 5.12
CA GLU A 134 11.33 -10.16 4.06
C GLU A 134 12.56 -10.45 3.19
N LYS A 135 13.67 -10.94 3.75
CA LYS A 135 14.88 -11.32 2.98
C LYS A 135 14.59 -12.28 1.82
N GLN A 136 13.66 -13.21 1.99
CA GLN A 136 13.32 -14.15 0.91
C GLN A 136 12.72 -13.48 -0.33
N TYR A 137 12.17 -12.27 -0.19
CA TYR A 137 11.59 -11.52 -1.29
C TYR A 137 12.63 -10.82 -2.17
N TYR A 138 13.89 -10.80 -1.76
CA TYR A 138 15.03 -10.27 -2.52
C TYR A 138 15.84 -11.35 -3.24
N LEU A 139 15.37 -12.60 -3.27
CA LEU A 139 16.10 -13.72 -3.87
C LEU A 139 15.96 -13.82 -5.39
N LYS A 140 15.01 -13.13 -6.00
CA LYS A 140 14.70 -13.22 -7.43
C LYS A 140 14.75 -11.84 -8.08
N PRO A 141 15.97 -11.31 -8.38
CA PRO A 141 16.11 -10.02 -9.05
C PRO A 141 15.48 -10.06 -10.44
N ALA A 142 14.94 -8.94 -10.88
CA ALA A 142 14.34 -8.70 -12.18
C ALA A 142 14.87 -7.39 -12.77
N GLU A 143 14.55 -7.13 -14.04
CA GLU A 143 14.93 -5.87 -14.69
C GLU A 143 14.38 -4.64 -13.96
N GLY A 144 15.02 -3.49 -14.14
CA GLY A 144 14.59 -2.22 -13.56
C GLY A 144 14.86 -2.08 -12.04
N GLY A 145 15.70 -2.93 -11.45
CA GLY A 145 15.95 -2.91 -10.00
C GLY A 145 14.79 -3.46 -9.17
N LEU A 146 13.98 -4.30 -9.79
CA LEU A 146 12.85 -4.97 -9.15
C LEU A 146 13.22 -6.37 -8.67
N TYR A 147 12.37 -6.92 -7.79
CA TYR A 147 12.40 -8.30 -7.34
C TYR A 147 11.07 -8.97 -7.58
N ARG A 148 11.08 -10.15 -8.21
CA ARG A 148 9.87 -10.95 -8.39
C ARG A 148 9.47 -11.61 -7.08
N ALA A 149 8.51 -11.02 -6.39
CA ALA A 149 8.03 -11.50 -5.10
C ALA A 149 6.56 -11.11 -4.86
N PRO A 150 5.83 -11.86 -4.04
CA PRO A 150 4.47 -11.49 -3.67
C PRO A 150 4.48 -10.18 -2.88
N ILE A 151 3.44 -9.38 -3.08
CA ILE A 151 3.15 -8.18 -2.29
C ILE A 151 1.84 -8.45 -1.54
N ASP A 152 1.82 -8.19 -0.26
CA ASP A 152 0.59 -8.23 0.52
C ASP A 152 -0.20 -6.90 0.37
N THR A 153 -0.52 -6.21 1.44
CA THR A 153 -1.22 -4.92 1.41
C THR A 153 -0.28 -3.72 1.56
N THR A 154 1.01 -3.94 1.35
CA THR A 154 1.97 -2.87 1.20
C THR A 154 1.67 -2.04 -0.03
N PHE A 155 2.13 -0.80 -0.04
CA PHE A 155 1.88 0.17 -1.09
C PHE A 155 2.16 -0.40 -2.49
N ALA A 156 1.12 -0.63 -3.29
CA ALA A 156 1.25 -1.21 -4.62
C ALA A 156 0.27 -0.64 -5.63
N LEU A 157 0.71 -0.53 -6.89
CA LEU A 157 -0.11 -0.23 -8.06
C LEU A 157 -0.67 -1.54 -8.62
N TYR A 158 -1.98 -1.63 -8.70
CA TYR A 158 -2.74 -2.76 -9.22
C TYR A 158 -3.25 -2.49 -10.64
N ARG A 159 -3.24 -3.53 -11.49
CA ARG A 159 -3.96 -3.48 -12.77
C ARG A 159 -5.47 -3.44 -12.56
N PRO A 160 -6.22 -2.97 -13.57
CA PRO A 160 -7.68 -3.05 -13.55
C PRO A 160 -8.19 -4.46 -13.27
N ARG A 161 -9.24 -4.57 -12.46
CA ARG A 161 -9.94 -5.81 -12.07
C ARG A 161 -9.10 -6.83 -11.30
N VAL A 162 -7.86 -6.49 -10.95
CA VAL A 162 -7.01 -7.31 -10.08
C VAL A 162 -7.36 -7.02 -8.62
N GLY A 163 -7.42 -8.06 -7.82
CA GLY A 163 -7.58 -7.97 -6.37
C GLY A 163 -6.51 -8.79 -5.66
N LEU A 164 -6.62 -8.92 -4.35
CA LEU A 164 -5.81 -9.87 -3.61
C LEU A 164 -6.16 -11.30 -4.06
N SER A 165 -5.20 -11.95 -4.72
CA SER A 165 -5.32 -13.35 -5.06
C SER A 165 -5.10 -14.22 -3.82
N ARG A 166 -5.83 -15.34 -3.73
CA ARG A 166 -5.57 -16.39 -2.74
C ARG A 166 -4.32 -17.22 -3.09
N SER A 167 -3.82 -17.10 -4.32
CA SER A 167 -2.66 -17.84 -4.81
C SER A 167 -1.36 -17.13 -4.39
N ARG A 168 -0.44 -17.88 -3.80
CA ARG A 168 0.94 -17.44 -3.55
C ARG A 168 1.73 -17.20 -4.86
N SER A 169 1.18 -17.61 -6.00
CA SER A 169 1.77 -17.47 -7.33
C SER A 169 1.36 -16.17 -8.05
N VAL A 170 0.99 -15.12 -7.33
CA VAL A 170 0.68 -13.84 -7.97
C VAL A 170 1.95 -13.25 -8.54
N GLU A 171 1.96 -13.03 -9.85
CA GLU A 171 3.05 -12.28 -10.47
C GLU A 171 3.01 -10.83 -10.00
N ALA A 172 3.91 -10.53 -9.09
CA ALA A 172 4.11 -9.22 -8.52
C ALA A 172 5.60 -8.90 -8.47
N TYR A 173 5.93 -7.62 -8.50
CA TYR A 173 7.29 -7.14 -8.41
C TYR A 173 7.39 -6.10 -7.30
N ARG A 174 8.46 -6.17 -6.53
CA ARG A 174 8.79 -5.23 -5.46
C ARG A 174 10.01 -4.41 -5.85
N THR A 175 10.08 -3.17 -5.38
CA THR A 175 11.31 -2.35 -5.47
C THR A 175 12.40 -2.87 -4.54
N ALA A 176 13.63 -2.38 -4.72
CA ALA A 176 14.71 -2.66 -3.78
C ALA A 176 14.47 -2.04 -2.39
N TYR A 177 13.90 -0.84 -2.33
CA TYR A 177 13.44 -0.13 -1.12
C TYR A 177 12.54 1.02 -1.54
#